data_ab4d4cfa028fd348413dcc43a47d7ca7
#
_entry.id   ab4d4cfa028fd348413dcc43a47d7ca7
#
_cell.length_a   1.000
_cell.length_b   1.000
_cell.length_c   1.000
_cell.angle_alpha   90.00
_cell.angle_beta   90.00
_cell.angle_gamma   90.00
#
_symmetry.space_group_name_H-M   'P 1'
#
loop_
_entity.id
_entity.type
_entity.pdbx_description
1 polymer ?
#
loop_
_entity_poly.entity_id
_entity_poly.type
_entity_poly.pdbx_seq_one_letter_code
_entity_poly.pdbx_strand_id
1 'polypeptide(L)'
;MNKAVFALSCALIACGTSAHAEIVYSGLDFEYHYAGFGDINLEINQDRMTDNVWIVRATNRGIFNIAQEGSYQGSGSGGPSPVGTMWAFGTTDDYDSLSYTPWAELHGGFPPGLMFQNVVVHLVDDDIYIDLMFTQWEGNGNGGEFAYVRSTIPAPASIALFMTAGLAASRRRR
;
A
#
# COMPACT_ATOMS: atom_id res chain seq x y z
N MET A 1 -39.45 37.51 -45.66
CA MET A 1 -38.03 37.12 -45.44
C MET A 1 -37.82 36.82 -43.95
N ASN A 2 -37.95 35.52 -43.56
CA ASN A 2 -37.79 35.10 -42.17
C ASN A 2 -36.32 34.71 -41.92
N LYS A 3 -35.68 35.42 -41.00
CA LYS A 3 -34.34 35.07 -40.54
C LYS A 3 -34.45 34.08 -39.34
N ALA A 4 -34.08 32.83 -39.54
CA ALA A 4 -33.95 31.86 -38.47
C ALA A 4 -32.64 32.15 -37.71
N VAL A 5 -32.73 32.36 -36.40
CA VAL A 5 -31.60 32.51 -35.49
C VAL A 5 -31.31 31.12 -34.92
N PHE A 6 -30.16 30.51 -35.27
CA PHE A 6 -29.70 29.27 -34.65
C PHE A 6 -28.99 29.61 -33.34
N ALA A 7 -29.56 29.20 -32.21
CA ALA A 7 -28.86 29.24 -30.91
C ALA A 7 -27.98 28.02 -30.77
N LEU A 8 -26.68 28.25 -30.74
CA LEU A 8 -25.67 27.22 -30.48
C LEU A 8 -25.58 27.02 -28.95
N SER A 9 -26.15 25.92 -28.47
CA SER A 9 -26.08 25.53 -27.06
C SER A 9 -24.73 24.85 -26.80
N CYS A 10 -23.81 25.54 -26.11
CA CYS A 10 -22.53 24.98 -25.69
C CYS A 10 -22.73 24.18 -24.40
N ALA A 11 -22.75 22.86 -24.49
CA ALA A 11 -22.77 21.98 -23.32
C ALA A 11 -21.38 21.98 -22.66
N LEU A 12 -21.26 22.59 -21.50
CA LEU A 12 -20.08 22.45 -20.64
C LEU A 12 -20.06 21.01 -20.07
N ILE A 13 -19.15 20.18 -20.56
CA ILE A 13 -18.81 18.91 -19.92
C ILE A 13 -17.93 19.26 -18.71
N ALA A 14 -18.51 19.25 -17.53
CA ALA A 14 -17.76 19.30 -16.28
C ALA A 14 -17.00 17.97 -16.14
N CYS A 15 -15.69 17.99 -16.42
CA CYS A 15 -14.79 16.90 -16.11
C CYS A 15 -14.65 16.87 -14.58
N GLY A 16 -15.45 16.06 -13.90
CA GLY A 16 -15.32 15.82 -12.47
C GLY A 16 -14.04 15.05 -12.23
N THR A 17 -13.01 15.70 -11.69
CA THR A 17 -11.89 15.01 -11.06
C THR A 17 -12.44 14.30 -9.83
N SER A 18 -12.51 12.97 -9.86
CA SER A 18 -12.74 12.18 -8.66
C SER A 18 -11.55 12.44 -7.73
N ALA A 19 -11.75 13.25 -6.70
CA ALA A 19 -10.80 13.30 -5.60
C ALA A 19 -10.88 11.92 -4.92
N HIS A 20 -9.84 11.09 -5.07
CA HIS A 20 -9.68 9.91 -4.24
C HIS A 20 -9.48 10.42 -2.81
N ALA A 21 -10.28 9.94 -1.89
CA ALA A 21 -10.09 10.26 -0.49
C ALA A 21 -8.91 9.45 0.02
N GLU A 22 -7.90 10.14 0.53
CA GLU A 22 -6.77 9.57 1.25
C GLU A 22 -7.27 8.71 2.41
N ILE A 23 -6.73 7.49 2.55
CA ILE A 23 -7.15 6.53 3.57
C ILE A 23 -5.99 6.25 4.52
N VAL A 24 -6.21 6.43 5.81
CA VAL A 24 -5.21 6.22 6.86
C VAL A 24 -5.66 5.10 7.78
N TYR A 25 -4.82 4.08 7.95
CA TYR A 25 -4.99 3.02 8.93
C TYR A 25 -3.86 3.05 9.94
N SER A 26 -4.20 3.26 11.21
CA SER A 26 -3.26 3.34 12.31
C SER A 26 -3.30 2.09 13.18
N GLY A 27 -2.21 1.87 13.93
CA GLY A 27 -2.05 0.76 14.85
C GLY A 27 -1.32 -0.44 14.25
N LEU A 28 -0.69 -1.23 15.10
CA LEU A 28 0.12 -2.41 14.73
C LEU A 28 -0.62 -3.67 15.18
N ASP A 29 -1.62 -4.11 14.40
CA ASP A 29 -2.57 -5.17 14.77
C ASP A 29 -2.57 -6.38 13.82
N PHE A 30 -1.79 -6.35 12.73
CA PHE A 30 -1.59 -7.45 11.81
C PHE A 30 -0.12 -7.85 11.78
N GLU A 31 0.19 -9.12 12.04
CA GLU A 31 1.54 -9.68 11.95
C GLU A 31 1.71 -10.46 10.65
N TYR A 32 2.79 -10.16 9.92
CA TYR A 32 3.25 -10.92 8.77
C TYR A 32 4.62 -11.53 9.05
N HIS A 33 4.77 -12.84 8.76
CA HIS A 33 6.01 -13.57 8.92
C HIS A 33 6.28 -14.47 7.71
N TYR A 34 7.41 -14.25 7.07
CA TYR A 34 7.97 -15.14 6.05
C TYR A 34 9.13 -15.94 6.66
N ALA A 35 8.99 -17.26 6.75
CA ALA A 35 9.94 -18.15 7.43
C ALA A 35 11.24 -18.42 6.64
N GLY A 36 11.43 -17.80 5.48
CA GLY A 36 12.58 -18.02 4.61
C GLY A 36 12.48 -19.33 3.79
N PHE A 37 13.31 -19.43 2.75
CA PHE A 37 13.39 -20.58 1.82
C PHE A 37 12.08 -20.97 1.11
N GLY A 38 10.98 -20.23 1.33
CA GLY A 38 9.70 -20.50 0.69
C GLY A 38 9.66 -20.06 -0.78
N ASP A 39 8.74 -20.65 -1.54
CA ASP A 39 8.42 -20.17 -2.87
C ASP A 39 7.62 -18.86 -2.76
N ILE A 40 8.23 -17.75 -3.16
CA ILE A 40 7.63 -16.41 -3.11
C ILE A 40 6.43 -16.25 -4.06
N ASN A 41 6.18 -17.18 -4.97
CA ASN A 41 5.01 -17.17 -5.85
C ASN A 41 3.76 -17.76 -5.17
N LEU A 42 3.92 -18.43 -4.02
CA LEU A 42 2.79 -18.92 -3.25
C LEU A 42 2.18 -17.80 -2.41
N GLU A 43 0.87 -17.70 -2.41
CA GLU A 43 0.11 -16.67 -1.68
C GLU A 43 0.46 -16.62 -0.19
N ILE A 44 0.69 -17.78 0.44
CA ILE A 44 1.06 -17.87 1.86
C ILE A 44 2.38 -17.14 2.19
N ASN A 45 3.23 -16.91 1.20
CA ASN A 45 4.52 -16.24 1.33
C ASN A 45 4.47 -14.78 0.84
N GLN A 46 3.27 -14.21 0.66
CA GLN A 46 3.04 -12.86 0.17
C GLN A 46 2.16 -12.09 1.15
N ASP A 47 2.58 -10.90 1.56
CA ASP A 47 1.65 -9.99 2.23
C ASP A 47 0.91 -9.17 1.16
N ARG A 48 -0.30 -9.58 0.85
CA ARG A 48 -1.18 -8.91 -0.12
C ARG A 48 -1.96 -7.80 0.58
N MET A 49 -1.33 -6.62 0.67
CA MET A 49 -1.91 -5.45 1.32
C MET A 49 -3.14 -4.92 0.56
N THR A 50 -3.00 -4.81 -0.76
CA THR A 50 -4.06 -4.41 -1.71
C THR A 50 -3.92 -5.22 -2.99
N ASP A 51 -4.76 -4.98 -3.99
CA ASP A 51 -4.59 -5.59 -5.32
C ASP A 51 -3.29 -5.12 -6.03
N ASN A 52 -2.76 -3.95 -5.64
CA ASN A 52 -1.59 -3.32 -6.25
C ASN A 52 -0.29 -3.61 -5.50
N VAL A 53 -0.33 -4.02 -4.22
CA VAL A 53 0.87 -4.18 -3.38
C VAL A 53 0.89 -5.52 -2.67
N TRP A 54 1.81 -6.41 -3.12
CA TRP A 54 2.07 -7.74 -2.54
C TRP A 54 3.54 -7.83 -2.14
N ILE A 55 3.83 -7.67 -0.87
CA ILE A 55 5.20 -7.66 -0.35
C ILE A 55 5.74 -9.07 -0.20
N VAL A 56 6.91 -9.29 -0.78
CA VAL A 56 7.70 -10.53 -0.66
C VAL A 56 9.17 -10.19 -0.46
N ARG A 57 9.98 -11.22 -0.15
CA ARG A 57 11.43 -11.11 -0.09
C ARG A 57 12.09 -12.36 -0.66
N ALA A 58 13.04 -12.20 -1.59
CA ALA A 58 13.90 -13.28 -2.03
C ALA A 58 15.06 -13.50 -1.02
N THR A 59 15.63 -14.72 -1.01
CA THR A 59 16.57 -15.24 0.01
C THR A 59 17.65 -14.29 0.50
N ASN A 60 18.22 -13.44 -0.36
CA ASN A 60 19.34 -12.56 -0.02
C ASN A 60 19.18 -11.13 -0.56
N ARG A 61 17.96 -10.74 -0.81
CA ARG A 61 17.64 -9.41 -1.35
C ARG A 61 16.77 -8.62 -0.38
N GLY A 62 16.43 -7.40 -0.76
CA GLY A 62 15.43 -6.60 -0.09
C GLY A 62 14.01 -7.10 -0.37
N ILE A 63 13.04 -6.45 0.24
CA ILE A 63 11.63 -6.66 -0.07
C ILE A 63 11.27 -6.02 -1.42
N PHE A 64 10.30 -6.60 -2.10
CA PHE A 64 9.78 -6.06 -3.36
C PHE A 64 8.29 -6.39 -3.53
N ASN A 65 7.64 -5.67 -4.44
CA ASN A 65 6.21 -5.83 -4.73
C ASN A 65 6.02 -6.80 -5.91
N ILE A 66 5.77 -8.09 -5.62
CA ILE A 66 5.64 -9.12 -6.66
C ILE A 66 4.41 -8.91 -7.59
N ALA A 67 3.43 -8.09 -7.18
CA ALA A 67 2.32 -7.71 -8.07
C ALA A 67 2.77 -6.83 -9.24
N GLN A 68 3.86 -6.06 -9.08
CA GLN A 68 4.36 -5.11 -10.08
C GLN A 68 5.81 -5.38 -10.53
N GLU A 69 6.56 -6.21 -9.80
CA GLU A 69 7.99 -6.47 -10.05
C GLU A 69 8.25 -7.98 -10.19
N GLY A 70 9.07 -8.37 -11.16
CA GLY A 70 9.51 -9.76 -11.29
C GLY A 70 10.59 -10.18 -10.28
N SER A 71 11.29 -9.20 -9.68
CA SER A 71 12.34 -9.39 -8.67
C SER A 71 12.73 -8.06 -8.04
N TYR A 72 13.46 -8.12 -6.92
CA TYR A 72 14.01 -6.93 -6.27
C TYR A 72 14.93 -6.13 -7.21
N GLN A 73 14.63 -4.84 -7.39
CA GLN A 73 15.34 -3.90 -8.27
C GLN A 73 16.18 -2.87 -7.49
N GLY A 74 16.41 -3.08 -6.19
CA GLY A 74 17.25 -2.21 -5.38
C GLY A 74 18.73 -2.61 -5.35
N SER A 75 19.58 -1.65 -5.04
CA SER A 75 21.03 -1.87 -4.84
C SER A 75 21.55 -0.87 -3.80
N GLY A 76 22.09 -1.37 -2.69
CA GLY A 76 22.56 -0.51 -1.59
C GLY A 76 21.44 0.35 -1.05
N SER A 77 21.61 1.68 -1.12
CA SER A 77 20.64 2.68 -0.67
C SER A 77 19.76 3.24 -1.80
N GLY A 78 19.66 2.55 -2.93
CA GLY A 78 18.89 3.04 -4.07
C GLY A 78 18.08 1.96 -4.75
N GLY A 79 17.09 2.39 -5.54
CA GLY A 79 16.22 1.53 -6.34
C GLY A 79 14.74 1.69 -6.04
N PRO A 80 13.87 1.27 -6.96
CA PRO A 80 12.43 1.51 -6.86
C PRO A 80 11.67 0.51 -5.99
N SER A 81 12.29 -0.63 -5.63
CA SER A 81 11.59 -1.68 -4.87
C SER A 81 11.33 -1.30 -3.41
N PRO A 82 10.16 -1.62 -2.84
CA PRO A 82 8.97 -2.15 -3.52
C PRO A 82 8.27 -1.08 -4.36
N VAL A 83 8.05 -1.36 -5.66
CA VAL A 83 7.34 -0.44 -6.57
C VAL A 83 5.91 -0.19 -6.08
N GLY A 84 5.43 1.04 -6.22
CA GLY A 84 4.11 1.46 -5.74
C GLY A 84 4.06 1.76 -4.24
N THR A 85 5.22 1.81 -3.56
CA THR A 85 5.30 2.18 -2.14
C THR A 85 6.30 3.31 -1.88
N MET A 86 5.98 4.16 -0.91
CA MET A 86 6.89 5.18 -0.37
C MET A 86 6.92 5.05 1.15
N TRP A 87 8.04 5.37 1.79
CA TRP A 87 8.31 5.03 3.19
C TRP A 87 8.83 6.23 3.96
N ALA A 88 8.41 6.38 5.20
CA ALA A 88 8.89 7.44 6.09
C ALA A 88 9.05 6.91 7.52
N PHE A 89 10.00 7.46 8.30
CA PHE A 89 10.03 7.26 9.74
C PHE A 89 8.93 8.07 10.41
N GLY A 90 8.18 7.47 11.34
CA GLY A 90 7.10 8.11 12.08
C GLY A 90 5.90 7.19 12.25
N THR A 91 4.77 7.78 12.57
CA THR A 91 3.48 7.09 12.67
C THR A 91 2.44 7.79 11.79
N THR A 92 1.35 7.10 11.53
CA THR A 92 0.24 7.65 10.74
C THR A 92 -0.46 8.84 11.41
N ASP A 93 -0.18 9.15 12.67
CA ASP A 93 -0.69 10.36 13.31
C ASP A 93 -0.17 11.64 12.64
N ASP A 94 1.02 11.57 12.02
CA ASP A 94 1.70 12.70 11.36
C ASP A 94 1.89 12.46 9.84
N TYR A 95 1.16 11.53 9.23
CA TYR A 95 1.38 11.02 7.88
C TYR A 95 1.52 12.10 6.80
N ASP A 96 0.79 13.20 6.90
CA ASP A 96 0.76 14.31 5.94
C ASP A 96 1.98 15.24 6.03
N SER A 97 2.71 15.17 7.14
CA SER A 97 3.92 15.97 7.42
C SER A 97 5.22 15.20 7.27
N LEU A 98 5.18 13.87 7.08
CA LEU A 98 6.36 13.03 6.96
C LEU A 98 7.06 13.20 5.60
N SER A 99 8.37 12.95 5.59
CA SER A 99 9.18 12.95 4.36
C SER A 99 9.31 11.54 3.82
N TYR A 100 8.59 11.23 2.75
CA TYR A 100 8.56 9.90 2.14
C TYR A 100 9.67 9.72 1.12
N THR A 101 10.35 8.56 1.19
CA THR A 101 11.41 8.15 0.27
C THR A 101 11.19 6.69 -0.17
N PRO A 102 11.86 6.21 -1.23
CA PRO A 102 11.92 4.78 -1.53
C PRO A 102 12.48 3.98 -0.35
N TRP A 103 12.03 2.74 -0.17
CA TRP A 103 12.44 1.87 0.92
C TRP A 103 13.97 1.70 1.05
N ALA A 104 14.67 1.51 -0.08
CA ALA A 104 16.12 1.37 -0.09
C ALA A 104 16.87 2.62 0.41
N GLU A 105 16.31 3.80 0.13
CA GLU A 105 16.85 5.07 0.61
C GLU A 105 16.60 5.24 2.10
N LEU A 106 15.40 4.89 2.60
CA LEU A 106 15.05 4.98 4.01
C LEU A 106 16.03 4.21 4.91
N HIS A 107 16.41 2.98 4.52
CA HIS A 107 17.35 2.17 5.32
C HIS A 107 18.83 2.41 4.98
N GLY A 108 19.14 3.24 3.98
CA GLY A 108 20.52 3.63 3.64
C GLY A 108 21.46 2.47 3.29
N GLY A 109 20.93 1.36 2.75
CA GLY A 109 21.70 0.14 2.44
C GLY A 109 21.81 -0.86 3.60
N PHE A 110 21.20 -0.57 4.75
CA PHE A 110 21.24 -1.44 5.94
C PHE A 110 19.83 -1.75 6.48
N PRO A 111 19.07 -2.67 5.84
CA PRO A 111 17.70 -3.01 6.26
C PRO A 111 17.54 -3.38 7.75
N PRO A 112 18.49 -4.07 8.41
CA PRO A 112 18.38 -4.34 9.84
C PRO A 112 18.25 -3.08 10.71
N GLY A 113 18.65 -1.92 10.21
CA GLY A 113 18.49 -0.63 10.91
C GLY A 113 17.04 -0.17 11.04
N LEU A 114 16.11 -0.77 10.29
CA LEU A 114 14.68 -0.51 10.42
C LEU A 114 14.00 -1.32 11.54
N MET A 115 14.72 -2.28 12.13
CA MET A 115 14.17 -3.12 13.20
C MET A 115 13.68 -2.27 14.38
N PHE A 116 12.43 -2.51 14.79
CA PHE A 116 11.77 -1.82 15.91
C PHE A 116 11.66 -0.30 15.75
N GLN A 117 11.77 0.21 14.50
CA GLN A 117 11.49 1.60 14.18
C GLN A 117 10.04 1.70 13.69
N ASN A 118 9.32 2.74 14.14
CA ASN A 118 8.04 3.08 13.55
C ASN A 118 8.26 3.66 12.16
N VAL A 119 7.60 3.11 11.18
CA VAL A 119 7.58 3.60 9.80
C VAL A 119 6.14 3.69 9.29
N VAL A 120 5.89 4.66 8.43
CA VAL A 120 4.67 4.77 7.65
C VAL A 120 4.96 4.32 6.24
N VAL A 121 4.09 3.47 5.70
CA VAL A 121 4.10 3.06 4.30
C VAL A 121 2.95 3.73 3.58
N HIS A 122 3.24 4.46 2.52
CA HIS A 122 2.26 4.99 1.57
C HIS A 122 2.15 4.03 0.38
N LEU A 123 0.98 3.42 0.20
CA LEU A 123 0.61 2.62 -0.98
C LEU A 123 0.10 3.60 -2.04
N VAL A 124 0.99 3.98 -2.98
CA VAL A 124 0.83 5.17 -3.83
C VAL A 124 -0.39 5.08 -4.74
N ASP A 125 -0.61 3.93 -5.40
CA ASP A 125 -1.72 3.76 -6.34
C ASP A 125 -3.10 3.70 -5.65
N ASP A 126 -3.11 3.29 -4.37
CA ASP A 126 -4.33 3.13 -3.57
C ASP A 126 -4.60 4.35 -2.68
N ASP A 127 -3.63 5.27 -2.55
CA ASP A 127 -3.63 6.43 -1.65
C ASP A 127 -3.92 6.04 -0.19
N ILE A 128 -3.26 4.95 0.26
CA ILE A 128 -3.39 4.38 1.60
C ILE A 128 -2.10 4.56 2.39
N TYR A 129 -2.23 5.01 3.64
CA TYR A 129 -1.14 5.13 4.61
C TYR A 129 -1.35 4.16 5.74
N ILE A 130 -0.30 3.40 6.12
CA ILE A 130 -0.32 2.41 7.18
C ILE A 130 0.90 2.52 8.09
N ASP A 131 0.70 2.24 9.38
CA ASP A 131 1.82 2.00 10.31
C ASP A 131 2.45 0.63 10.02
N LEU A 132 3.77 0.55 10.13
CA LEU A 132 4.53 -0.69 10.02
C LEU A 132 5.77 -0.64 10.92
N MET A 133 6.12 -1.80 11.50
CA MET A 133 7.37 -1.97 12.27
C MET A 133 7.97 -3.33 11.97
N PHE A 134 9.20 -3.36 11.47
CA PHE A 134 9.94 -4.62 11.28
C PHE A 134 10.31 -5.23 12.63
N THR A 135 10.01 -6.51 12.80
CA THR A 135 10.29 -7.28 14.04
C THR A 135 11.38 -8.33 13.86
N GLN A 136 11.64 -8.73 12.60
CA GLN A 136 12.69 -9.69 12.25
C GLN A 136 13.28 -9.40 10.88
N TRP A 137 14.60 -9.57 10.74
CA TRP A 137 15.30 -9.46 9.47
C TRP A 137 16.54 -10.34 9.46
N GLU A 138 16.50 -11.46 8.74
CA GLU A 138 17.56 -12.44 8.67
C GLU A 138 18.34 -12.39 7.36
N GLY A 139 19.54 -12.94 7.38
CA GLY A 139 20.38 -13.05 6.19
C GLY A 139 20.01 -14.25 5.30
N ASN A 140 20.82 -14.44 4.24
CA ASN A 140 20.61 -15.53 3.30
C ASN A 140 20.80 -16.93 3.90
N GLY A 141 21.56 -17.05 5.02
CA GLY A 141 21.69 -18.30 5.77
C GLY A 141 20.37 -18.83 6.32
N ASN A 142 19.41 -17.94 6.56
CA ASN A 142 18.05 -18.23 7.00
C ASN A 142 17.02 -18.00 5.90
N GLY A 143 17.42 -18.12 4.63
CA GLY A 143 16.50 -18.03 3.49
C GLY A 143 15.84 -16.66 3.26
N GLY A 144 16.37 -15.60 3.90
CA GLY A 144 15.79 -14.28 3.85
C GLY A 144 14.54 -14.14 4.71
N GLU A 145 14.47 -14.89 5.81
CA GLU A 145 13.39 -14.75 6.79
C GLU A 145 13.22 -13.30 7.25
N PHE A 146 11.97 -12.84 7.36
CA PHE A 146 11.64 -11.52 7.87
C PHE A 146 10.23 -11.48 8.41
N ALA A 147 9.98 -10.54 9.32
CA ALA A 147 8.66 -10.29 9.88
C ALA A 147 8.46 -8.81 10.17
N TYR A 148 7.22 -8.40 10.21
CA TYR A 148 6.78 -7.09 10.67
C TYR A 148 5.36 -7.15 11.22
N VAL A 149 5.00 -6.15 11.99
CA VAL A 149 3.63 -5.85 12.36
C VAL A 149 3.20 -4.59 11.64
N ARG A 150 1.93 -4.51 11.23
CA ARG A 150 1.39 -3.35 10.51
C ARG A 150 -0.09 -3.12 10.81
N SER A 151 -0.62 -2.00 10.37
CA SER A 151 -2.06 -1.75 10.40
C SER A 151 -2.82 -2.73 9.51
N THR A 152 -3.97 -3.19 9.99
CA THR A 152 -4.90 -4.00 9.19
C THR A 152 -5.58 -3.13 8.14
N ILE A 153 -5.50 -3.53 6.87
CA ILE A 153 -6.27 -2.95 5.77
C ILE A 153 -7.51 -3.83 5.57
N PRO A 154 -8.74 -3.31 5.74
CA PRO A 154 -9.94 -4.10 5.52
C PRO A 154 -10.05 -4.57 4.07
N ALA A 155 -10.37 -5.86 3.87
CA ALA A 155 -10.56 -6.38 2.52
C ALA A 155 -11.69 -5.63 1.78
N PRO A 156 -11.56 -5.32 0.48
CA PRO A 156 -12.52 -4.54 -0.30
C PRO A 156 -13.97 -5.05 -0.23
N ALA A 157 -14.15 -6.37 -0.07
CA ALA A 157 -15.47 -7.00 0.05
C ALA A 157 -16.26 -6.59 1.32
N SER A 158 -15.59 -6.15 2.37
CA SER A 158 -16.23 -5.76 3.63
C SER A 158 -16.96 -4.42 3.52
N ILE A 159 -16.50 -3.51 2.67
CA ILE A 159 -17.11 -2.20 2.44
C ILE A 159 -18.43 -2.33 1.65
N ALA A 160 -18.50 -3.25 0.69
CA ALA A 160 -19.69 -3.48 -0.13
C ALA A 160 -20.89 -4.00 0.69
N LEU A 161 -20.65 -4.78 1.74
CA LEU A 161 -21.70 -5.37 2.57
C LEU A 161 -22.42 -4.33 3.44
N PHE A 162 -21.73 -3.30 3.92
CA PHE A 162 -22.34 -2.23 4.70
C PHE A 162 -23.20 -1.28 3.85
N MET A 163 -22.81 -1.03 2.60
CA MET A 163 -23.60 -0.19 1.69
C MET A 163 -24.91 -0.86 1.28
N THR A 164 -24.92 -2.16 1.05
CA THR A 164 -26.16 -2.90 0.67
C THR A 164 -27.13 -3.07 1.83
N ALA A 165 -26.62 -3.25 3.07
CA ALA A 165 -27.46 -3.34 4.27
C ALA A 165 -28.15 -2.01 4.60
N GLY A 166 -27.50 -0.88 4.38
CA GLY A 166 -28.07 0.47 4.57
C GLY A 166 -29.22 0.77 3.61
N LEU A 167 -29.12 0.34 2.36
CA LEU A 167 -30.17 0.51 1.34
C LEU A 167 -31.41 -0.38 1.58
N ALA A 168 -31.22 -1.59 2.12
CA ALA A 168 -32.33 -2.50 2.44
C ALA A 168 -33.13 -2.02 3.67
N ALA A 169 -32.47 -1.40 4.66
CA ALA A 169 -33.13 -0.87 5.85
C ALA A 169 -33.98 0.37 5.55
N SER A 170 -33.62 1.18 4.56
CA SER A 170 -34.38 2.39 4.20
C SER A 170 -35.67 2.09 3.42
N ARG A 171 -35.79 0.93 2.76
CA ARG A 171 -36.99 0.53 2.01
C ARG A 171 -38.11 -0.07 2.87
N ARG A 172 -37.90 -0.41 4.13
CA ARG A 172 -38.87 -0.99 5.04
C ARG A 172 -39.69 0.04 5.85
N ARG A 173 -39.48 1.34 5.65
CA ARG A 173 -40.19 2.41 6.39
C ARG A 173 -41.13 3.24 5.51
N ARG A 174 -41.72 2.65 4.47
CA ARG A 174 -42.86 3.26 3.74
C ARG A 174 -44.02 2.30 3.69
#